data_29e0dc446e376a5f761a4f8ba88cf099
#
_entry.id   29e0dc446e376a5f761a4f8ba88cf099
#
_cell.length_a   1.000
_cell.length_b   1.000
_cell.length_c   1.000
_cell.angle_alpha   90.00
_cell.angle_beta   90.00
_cell.angle_gamma   90.00
#
_symmetry.space_group_name_H-M   'P 1'
#
loop_
_entity.id
_entity.type
_entity.pdbx_description
1 polymer ?
#
loop_
_entity_poly.entity_id
_entity_poly.type
_entity_poly.pdbx_seq_one_letter_code
_entity_poly.pdbx_strand_id
1 'polypeptide(L)'
;MNKNRRIAKNTMLLYIRMMIVMFINLYTVRLVLKALGIEDYGIYNVIAGFVTTLSCLTSVLSISTQRFYSVAQGESELQAIFSTSVKNNFIIVLILLLLAETLGLWFVNNELVIPASRLIAANWVFQASLVSFVAVFLQIPFSASVIFHEDMGIFAVISLLDCFFKFVAVAILFFINVDNLVVYSVFLALISLVGLSLYILISRRKYKECRYSKPNNKQLRNHMLSFSGWTLLASVASICMYQANTILVNIFFGPIVNASRGIALQLNSILSAFTASFLLAVRPPMMKLYAEKCYNELNRLFNISNKFIYYLMLLICVPLAIEMDTILNLWLNHRDPQSIYFSRLIVVYGFILALNNPISFIVQATGKVKMYSIFVEVFTIACMPATYILFKIGYDASSTFYVMIVCVTLSHLSRLYCFKKLYPSYALRDYFVFFLGRAVIISVLVVSVSVFIHSQITSLSLIHISEPTRRTP
;
A
#
# COMPACT_ATOMS: atom_id res chain seq x y z
N MET A 1 26.65 11.28 -10.94
CA MET A 1 26.05 9.97 -11.31
C MET A 1 24.85 10.24 -12.21
N ASN A 2 24.73 9.55 -13.35
CA ASN A 2 23.64 9.76 -14.30
C ASN A 2 22.28 9.50 -13.61
N LYS A 3 21.28 10.39 -13.75
CA LYS A 3 19.98 10.39 -13.08
C LYS A 3 19.26 9.02 -13.23
N ASN A 4 19.32 8.43 -14.42
CA ASN A 4 18.76 7.10 -14.69
C ASN A 4 19.44 5.98 -13.87
N ARG A 5 20.78 6.04 -13.72
CA ARG A 5 21.53 5.08 -12.90
C ARG A 5 21.20 5.17 -11.43
N ARG A 6 20.90 6.38 -10.93
CA ARG A 6 20.45 6.60 -9.53
C ARG A 6 19.08 6.01 -9.29
N ILE A 7 18.11 6.25 -10.21
CA ILE A 7 16.77 5.66 -10.13
C ILE A 7 16.84 4.14 -10.17
N ALA A 8 17.61 3.56 -11.12
CA ALA A 8 17.77 2.11 -11.22
C ALA A 8 18.38 1.51 -9.94
N LYS A 9 19.43 2.12 -9.39
CA LYS A 9 20.06 1.69 -8.14
C LYS A 9 19.06 1.75 -6.97
N ASN A 10 18.31 2.85 -6.83
CA ASN A 10 17.33 3.03 -5.77
C ASN A 10 16.18 2.00 -5.90
N THR A 11 15.70 1.77 -7.11
CA THR A 11 14.67 0.76 -7.39
C THR A 11 15.15 -0.64 -7.01
N MET A 12 16.35 -1.04 -7.46
CA MET A 12 16.91 -2.36 -7.12
C MET A 12 17.06 -2.55 -5.61
N LEU A 13 17.55 -1.54 -4.91
CA LEU A 13 17.72 -1.56 -3.46
C LEU A 13 16.38 -1.71 -2.73
N LEU A 14 15.33 -1.01 -3.20
CA LEU A 14 13.99 -1.12 -2.64
C LEU A 14 13.33 -2.48 -2.92
N TYR A 15 13.60 -3.10 -4.09
CA TYR A 15 13.13 -4.47 -4.35
C TYR A 15 13.81 -5.50 -3.47
N ILE A 16 15.15 -5.44 -3.32
CA ILE A 16 15.89 -6.34 -2.42
C ILE A 16 15.34 -6.19 -0.99
N ARG A 17 15.18 -4.95 -0.50
CA ARG A 17 14.56 -4.69 0.79
C ARG A 17 13.17 -5.33 0.89
N MET A 18 12.31 -5.14 -0.13
CA MET A 18 10.95 -5.67 -0.14
C MET A 18 10.94 -7.18 -0.02
N MET A 19 11.78 -7.87 -0.79
CA MET A 19 11.89 -9.34 -0.74
C MET A 19 12.33 -9.81 0.65
N ILE A 20 13.38 -9.20 1.21
CA ILE A 20 13.87 -9.56 2.56
C ILE A 20 12.76 -9.35 3.61
N VAL A 21 12.12 -8.18 3.60
CA VAL A 21 11.04 -7.85 4.54
C VAL A 21 9.87 -8.81 4.39
N MET A 22 9.51 -9.18 3.16
CA MET A 22 8.42 -10.12 2.90
C MET A 22 8.72 -11.51 3.49
N PHE A 23 9.91 -12.06 3.25
CA PHE A 23 10.29 -13.37 3.79
C PHE A 23 10.36 -13.36 5.33
N ILE A 24 10.97 -12.33 5.92
CA ILE A 24 11.04 -12.21 7.37
C ILE A 24 9.64 -12.09 7.96
N ASN A 25 8.75 -11.27 7.39
CA ASN A 25 7.37 -11.10 7.88
C ASN A 25 6.57 -12.40 7.81
N LEU A 26 6.66 -13.15 6.70
CA LEU A 26 5.99 -14.44 6.56
C LEU A 26 6.40 -15.42 7.67
N TYR A 27 7.69 -15.47 7.94
CA TYR A 27 8.21 -16.34 9.00
C TYR A 27 7.86 -15.81 10.40
N THR A 28 7.92 -14.51 10.61
CA THR A 28 7.57 -13.83 11.87
C THR A 28 6.13 -14.12 12.28
N VAL A 29 5.16 -14.01 11.34
CA VAL A 29 3.74 -14.31 11.62
C VAL A 29 3.55 -15.72 12.15
N ARG A 30 4.24 -16.71 11.57
CA ARG A 30 4.20 -18.10 12.03
C ARG A 30 4.73 -18.24 13.47
N LEU A 31 5.82 -17.55 13.79
CA LEU A 31 6.38 -17.55 15.15
C LEU A 31 5.47 -16.84 16.15
N VAL A 32 4.87 -15.72 15.77
CA VAL A 32 3.91 -14.98 16.62
C VAL A 32 2.73 -15.87 16.97
N LEU A 33 2.14 -16.56 15.98
CA LEU A 33 1.04 -17.50 16.20
C LEU A 33 1.44 -18.63 17.16
N LYS A 34 2.68 -19.13 17.06
CA LYS A 34 3.19 -20.17 17.95
C LYS A 34 3.44 -19.64 19.38
N ALA A 35 3.90 -18.39 19.52
CA ALA A 35 4.23 -17.78 20.80
C ALA A 35 3.00 -17.28 21.58
N LEU A 36 2.02 -16.69 20.88
CA LEU A 36 0.81 -16.11 21.48
C LEU A 36 -0.34 -17.13 21.55
N GLY A 37 -0.40 -18.07 20.63
CA GLY A 37 -1.60 -18.87 20.40
C GLY A 37 -2.66 -18.13 19.58
N ILE A 38 -3.71 -18.86 19.16
CA ILE A 38 -4.74 -18.34 18.24
C ILE A 38 -5.57 -17.24 18.90
N GLU A 39 -5.94 -17.40 20.17
CA GLU A 39 -6.80 -16.48 20.92
C GLU A 39 -6.13 -15.10 21.10
N ASP A 40 -4.92 -15.08 21.69
CA ASP A 40 -4.17 -13.84 21.93
C ASP A 40 -3.75 -13.14 20.63
N TYR A 41 -3.39 -13.92 19.60
CA TYR A 41 -3.13 -13.38 18.28
C TYR A 41 -4.38 -12.73 17.66
N GLY A 42 -5.56 -13.32 17.88
CA GLY A 42 -6.86 -12.75 17.49
C GLY A 42 -7.12 -11.43 18.18
N ILE A 43 -6.94 -11.33 19.49
CA ILE A 43 -7.09 -10.10 20.28
C ILE A 43 -6.13 -9.02 19.76
N TYR A 44 -4.86 -9.36 19.57
CA TYR A 44 -3.87 -8.46 19.02
C TYR A 44 -4.29 -7.90 17.65
N ASN A 45 -4.71 -8.78 16.71
CA ASN A 45 -5.07 -8.35 15.36
C ASN A 45 -6.27 -7.42 15.32
N VAL A 46 -7.28 -7.67 16.14
CA VAL A 46 -8.47 -6.81 16.19
C VAL A 46 -8.09 -5.43 16.72
N ILE A 47 -7.36 -5.35 17.82
CA ILE A 47 -7.01 -4.09 18.48
C ILE A 47 -5.97 -3.32 17.64
N ALA A 48 -4.88 -3.95 17.26
CA ALA A 48 -3.87 -3.33 16.41
C ALA A 48 -4.42 -2.97 15.03
N GLY A 49 -5.32 -3.79 14.47
CA GLY A 49 -6.04 -3.52 13.22
C GLY A 49 -6.87 -2.24 13.28
N PHE A 50 -7.58 -2.00 14.38
CA PHE A 50 -8.31 -0.75 14.59
C PHE A 50 -7.36 0.46 14.55
N VAL A 51 -6.25 0.41 15.27
CA VAL A 51 -5.26 1.51 15.28
C VAL A 51 -4.58 1.67 13.91
N THR A 52 -4.27 0.58 13.21
CA THR A 52 -3.64 0.65 11.88
C THR A 52 -4.55 1.25 10.81
N THR A 53 -5.86 1.24 10.98
CA THR A 53 -6.81 1.93 10.07
C THR A 53 -6.50 3.43 10.01
N LEU A 54 -6.01 4.03 11.09
CA LEU A 54 -5.60 5.42 11.13
C LEU A 54 -4.31 5.69 10.32
N SER A 55 -3.56 4.65 9.94
CA SER A 55 -2.30 4.78 9.20
C SER A 55 -2.47 5.31 7.76
N CYS A 56 -3.69 5.33 7.21
CA CYS A 56 -3.96 6.00 5.94
C CYS A 56 -3.56 7.49 5.97
N LEU A 57 -3.69 8.15 7.14
CA LEU A 57 -3.29 9.53 7.33
C LEU A 57 -1.77 9.73 7.18
N THR A 58 -0.97 8.74 7.57
CA THR A 58 0.50 8.82 7.50
C THR A 58 1.00 8.97 6.07
N SER A 59 0.41 8.19 5.14
CA SER A 59 0.76 8.25 3.71
C SER A 59 0.37 9.59 3.09
N VAL A 60 -0.81 10.11 3.41
CA VAL A 60 -1.32 11.39 2.92
C VAL A 60 -0.43 12.56 3.35
N LEU A 61 -0.06 12.61 4.62
CA LEU A 61 0.79 13.66 5.17
C LEU A 61 2.23 13.58 4.63
N SER A 62 2.74 12.36 4.43
CA SER A 62 4.05 12.14 3.79
C SER A 62 4.05 12.65 2.34
N ILE A 63 3.00 12.35 1.57
CA ILE A 63 2.82 12.85 0.20
C ILE A 63 2.78 14.38 0.16
N SER A 64 2.01 14.97 1.06
CA SER A 64 1.90 16.42 1.19
C SER A 64 3.27 17.05 1.45
N THR A 65 3.99 16.57 2.46
CA THR A 65 5.31 17.10 2.82
C THR A 65 6.31 16.97 1.67
N GLN A 66 6.38 15.81 1.00
CA GLN A 66 7.26 15.60 -0.16
C GLN A 66 6.95 16.54 -1.32
N ARG A 67 5.66 16.80 -1.58
CA ARG A 67 5.25 17.74 -2.63
C ARG A 67 5.72 19.16 -2.31
N PHE A 68 5.47 19.64 -1.09
CA PHE A 68 5.89 20.99 -0.71
C PHE A 68 7.41 21.13 -0.71
N TYR A 69 8.16 20.12 -0.29
CA TYR A 69 9.62 20.10 -0.46
C TYR A 69 10.06 20.24 -1.92
N SER A 70 9.34 19.60 -2.84
CA SER A 70 9.70 19.62 -4.28
C SER A 70 9.50 20.98 -4.94
N VAL A 71 8.66 21.86 -4.40
CA VAL A 71 8.40 23.21 -4.93
C VAL A 71 9.14 24.30 -4.18
N ALA A 72 9.85 23.98 -3.11
CA ALA A 72 10.59 24.92 -2.28
C ALA A 72 11.79 25.54 -3.02
N GLN A 73 11.98 26.84 -2.83
CA GLN A 73 13.08 27.60 -3.42
C GLN A 73 14.10 27.99 -2.33
N GLY A 74 14.99 27.05 -2.00
CA GLY A 74 16.09 27.30 -1.06
C GLY A 74 15.92 26.68 0.34
N GLU A 75 17.01 26.68 1.11
CA GLU A 75 17.11 26.01 2.43
C GLU A 75 16.11 26.57 3.46
N SER A 76 15.88 27.90 3.45
CA SER A 76 14.96 28.55 4.41
C SER A 76 13.51 28.13 4.21
N GLU A 77 13.08 27.95 2.96
CA GLU A 77 11.71 27.47 2.66
C GLU A 77 11.56 25.99 2.99
N LEU A 78 12.57 25.17 2.72
CA LEU A 78 12.60 23.76 3.15
C LEU A 78 12.46 23.64 4.68
N GLN A 79 13.18 24.47 5.44
CA GLN A 79 13.07 24.49 6.90
C GLN A 79 11.69 24.93 7.38
N ALA A 80 11.08 25.92 6.70
CA ALA A 80 9.72 26.37 7.01
C ALA A 80 8.68 25.26 6.77
N ILE A 81 8.81 24.52 5.67
CA ILE A 81 7.95 23.38 5.35
C ILE A 81 8.14 22.24 6.37
N PHE A 82 9.37 21.89 6.71
CA PHE A 82 9.67 20.90 7.74
C PHE A 82 9.02 21.27 9.07
N SER A 83 9.24 22.50 9.54
CA SER A 83 8.71 22.98 10.82
C SER A 83 7.19 23.03 10.84
N THR A 84 6.57 23.42 9.71
CA THR A 84 5.12 23.42 9.54
C THR A 84 4.57 22.01 9.55
N SER A 85 5.24 21.06 8.88
CA SER A 85 4.87 19.65 8.87
C SER A 85 4.95 19.03 10.27
N VAL A 86 6.04 19.28 11.01
CA VAL A 86 6.18 18.81 12.41
C VAL A 86 5.04 19.33 13.27
N LYS A 87 4.74 20.64 13.19
CA LYS A 87 3.64 21.26 13.96
C LYS A 87 2.28 20.68 13.60
N ASN A 88 1.98 20.55 12.30
CA ASN A 88 0.70 19.99 11.84
C ASN A 88 0.54 18.54 12.31
N ASN A 89 1.58 17.72 12.16
CA ASN A 89 1.55 16.32 12.58
C ASN A 89 1.38 16.18 14.09
N PHE A 90 2.05 17.05 14.87
CA PHE A 90 1.89 17.06 16.33
C PHE A 90 0.46 17.40 16.74
N ILE A 91 -0.17 18.40 16.11
CA ILE A 91 -1.56 18.78 16.41
C ILE A 91 -2.53 17.66 16.01
N ILE A 92 -2.35 17.08 14.81
CA ILE A 92 -3.22 16.03 14.31
C ILE A 92 -3.11 14.77 15.19
N VAL A 93 -1.89 14.36 15.55
CA VAL A 93 -1.70 13.18 16.40
C VAL A 93 -2.28 13.38 17.79
N LEU A 94 -2.21 14.59 18.34
CA LEU A 94 -2.82 14.90 19.64
C LEU A 94 -4.34 14.76 19.58
N ILE A 95 -4.98 15.28 18.54
CA ILE A 95 -6.43 15.14 18.32
C ILE A 95 -6.81 13.66 18.17
N LEU A 96 -6.05 12.90 17.38
CA LEU A 96 -6.29 11.47 17.16
C LEU A 96 -6.08 10.66 18.46
N LEU A 97 -5.09 11.02 19.27
CA LEU A 97 -4.85 10.44 20.58
C LEU A 97 -6.05 10.66 21.51
N LEU A 98 -6.56 11.89 21.60
CA LEU A 98 -7.74 12.21 22.43
C LEU A 98 -8.97 11.41 21.97
N LEU A 99 -9.19 11.29 20.66
CA LEU A 99 -10.27 10.47 20.12
C LEU A 99 -10.07 8.98 20.39
N ALA A 100 -8.84 8.49 20.30
CA ALA A 100 -8.52 7.08 20.58
C ALA A 100 -8.69 6.76 22.06
N GLU A 101 -8.23 7.63 22.97
CA GLU A 101 -8.37 7.44 24.42
C GLU A 101 -9.82 7.54 24.91
N THR A 102 -10.68 8.28 24.21
CA THR A 102 -12.10 8.37 24.54
C THR A 102 -12.91 7.29 23.83
N LEU A 103 -13.11 7.42 22.53
CA LEU A 103 -13.95 6.53 21.73
C LEU A 103 -13.32 5.15 21.52
N GLY A 104 -12.00 5.10 21.31
CA GLY A 104 -11.29 3.84 21.05
C GLY A 104 -11.22 2.97 22.30
N LEU A 105 -10.93 3.55 23.45
CA LEU A 105 -10.88 2.82 24.71
C LEU A 105 -12.29 2.33 25.13
N TRP A 106 -13.32 3.17 24.92
CA TRP A 106 -14.70 2.75 25.10
C TRP A 106 -15.06 1.57 24.20
N PHE A 107 -14.66 1.62 22.91
CA PHE A 107 -14.93 0.55 21.96
C PHE A 107 -14.24 -0.77 22.34
N VAL A 108 -12.97 -0.72 22.76
CA VAL A 108 -12.23 -1.91 23.22
C VAL A 108 -12.88 -2.57 24.44
N ASN A 109 -13.38 -1.77 25.39
CA ASN A 109 -13.88 -2.29 26.65
C ASN A 109 -15.37 -2.67 26.62
N ASN A 110 -16.18 -2.14 25.68
CA ASN A 110 -17.63 -2.35 25.68
C ASN A 110 -18.15 -3.08 24.43
N GLU A 111 -17.52 -2.92 23.27
CA GLU A 111 -18.03 -3.45 22.00
C GLU A 111 -17.27 -4.70 21.53
N LEU A 112 -16.00 -4.83 21.89
CA LEU A 112 -15.21 -6.00 21.50
C LEU A 112 -15.49 -7.19 22.39
N VAL A 113 -15.73 -8.34 21.78
CA VAL A 113 -15.90 -9.60 22.51
C VAL A 113 -14.52 -10.13 22.92
N ILE A 114 -14.06 -9.73 24.11
CA ILE A 114 -12.78 -10.14 24.69
C ILE A 114 -13.06 -10.90 25.98
N PRO A 115 -12.45 -12.07 26.24
CA PRO A 115 -12.58 -12.77 27.51
C PRO A 115 -12.17 -11.87 28.69
N ALA A 116 -12.95 -11.90 29.77
CA ALA A 116 -12.72 -11.05 30.94
C ALA A 116 -11.31 -11.20 31.54
N SER A 117 -10.74 -12.42 31.48
CA SER A 117 -9.37 -12.72 31.90
C SER A 117 -8.29 -12.03 31.05
N ARG A 118 -8.59 -11.65 29.80
CA ARG A 118 -7.66 -11.03 28.86
C ARG A 118 -7.88 -9.53 28.66
N LEU A 119 -8.88 -8.93 29.31
CA LEU A 119 -9.23 -7.52 29.14
C LEU A 119 -8.09 -6.56 29.53
N ILE A 120 -7.34 -6.88 30.61
CA ILE A 120 -6.19 -6.08 31.03
C ILE A 120 -5.08 -6.15 29.95
N ALA A 121 -4.78 -7.34 29.43
CA ALA A 121 -3.82 -7.52 28.36
C ALA A 121 -4.24 -6.78 27.08
N ALA A 122 -5.53 -6.83 26.73
CA ALA A 122 -6.10 -6.09 25.59
C ALA A 122 -5.92 -4.57 25.72
N ASN A 123 -6.12 -4.01 26.90
CA ASN A 123 -5.85 -2.58 27.15
C ASN A 123 -4.36 -2.25 27.00
N TRP A 124 -3.44 -3.11 27.46
CA TRP A 124 -2.02 -2.92 27.21
C TRP A 124 -1.68 -2.95 25.71
N VAL A 125 -2.26 -3.89 24.96
CA VAL A 125 -2.12 -3.94 23.50
C VAL A 125 -2.59 -2.65 22.84
N PHE A 126 -3.74 -2.11 23.29
CA PHE A 126 -4.28 -0.88 22.77
C PHE A 126 -3.35 0.30 23.02
N GLN A 127 -2.90 0.49 24.27
CA GLN A 127 -1.97 1.57 24.63
C GLN A 127 -0.63 1.45 23.89
N ALA A 128 -0.04 0.27 23.82
CA ALA A 128 1.19 0.02 23.07
C ALA A 128 1.03 0.30 21.57
N SER A 129 -0.12 -0.06 20.99
CA SER A 129 -0.45 0.25 19.61
C SER A 129 -0.59 1.75 19.36
N LEU A 130 -1.18 2.50 20.30
CA LEU A 130 -1.24 3.97 20.22
C LEU A 130 0.15 4.60 20.30
N VAL A 131 1.04 4.14 21.18
CA VAL A 131 2.42 4.61 21.24
C VAL A 131 3.13 4.35 19.91
N SER A 132 2.97 3.16 19.33
CA SER A 132 3.52 2.82 18.00
C SER A 132 2.99 3.75 16.93
N PHE A 133 1.69 4.02 16.92
CA PHE A 133 1.04 4.92 15.96
C PHE A 133 1.59 6.35 16.08
N VAL A 134 1.70 6.89 17.29
CA VAL A 134 2.27 8.21 17.55
C VAL A 134 3.72 8.30 17.05
N ALA A 135 4.54 7.29 17.31
CA ALA A 135 5.92 7.25 16.86
C ALA A 135 6.01 7.30 15.34
N VAL A 136 5.22 6.45 14.63
CA VAL A 136 5.17 6.41 13.16
C VAL A 136 4.64 7.73 12.60
N PHE A 137 3.69 8.36 13.25
CA PHE A 137 3.11 9.63 12.81
C PHE A 137 4.09 10.80 12.92
N LEU A 138 4.82 10.89 14.03
CA LEU A 138 5.83 11.92 14.28
C LEU A 138 7.09 11.76 13.41
N GLN A 139 7.37 10.55 12.91
CA GLN A 139 8.52 10.34 12.02
C GLN A 139 8.26 10.84 10.58
N ILE A 140 6.99 11.14 10.19
CA ILE A 140 6.63 11.51 8.81
C ILE A 140 7.49 12.65 8.24
N PRO A 141 7.70 13.81 8.91
CA PRO A 141 8.49 14.90 8.37
C PRO A 141 9.94 14.49 8.07
N PHE A 142 10.53 13.67 8.94
CA PHE A 142 11.90 13.17 8.81
C PHE A 142 12.03 12.15 7.67
N SER A 143 11.11 11.18 7.60
CA SER A 143 11.10 10.20 6.52
C SER A 143 10.81 10.84 5.16
N ALA A 144 9.95 11.86 5.11
CA ALA A 144 9.67 12.63 3.91
C ALA A 144 10.91 13.39 3.41
N SER A 145 11.76 13.92 4.31
CA SER A 145 13.03 14.54 3.96
C SER A 145 14.01 13.53 3.36
N VAL A 146 14.15 12.34 3.98
CA VAL A 146 14.99 11.25 3.44
C VAL A 146 14.56 10.88 2.02
N ILE A 147 13.24 10.73 1.80
CA ILE A 147 12.69 10.38 0.48
C ILE A 147 12.89 11.52 -0.52
N PHE A 148 12.69 12.78 -0.11
CA PHE A 148 12.90 13.97 -0.94
C PHE A 148 14.34 14.08 -1.46
N HIS A 149 15.32 13.77 -0.61
CA HIS A 149 16.74 13.72 -1.01
C HIS A 149 17.13 12.47 -1.79
N GLU A 150 16.16 11.56 -2.04
CA GLU A 150 16.33 10.28 -2.75
C GLU A 150 17.36 9.35 -2.06
N ASP A 151 17.53 9.48 -0.75
CA ASP A 151 18.42 8.64 0.05
C ASP A 151 17.77 7.30 0.43
N MET A 152 17.37 6.53 -0.62
CA MET A 152 16.64 5.27 -0.46
C MET A 152 17.42 4.21 0.32
N GLY A 153 18.78 4.35 0.41
CA GLY A 153 19.61 3.50 1.24
C GLY A 153 19.30 3.64 2.74
N ILE A 154 19.14 4.88 3.23
CA ILE A 154 18.78 5.14 4.63
C ILE A 154 17.40 4.57 4.92
N PHE A 155 16.43 4.85 4.03
CA PHE A 155 15.08 4.30 4.15
C PHE A 155 15.07 2.78 4.19
N ALA A 156 15.84 2.11 3.32
CA ALA A 156 15.94 0.66 3.28
C ALA A 156 16.55 0.09 4.56
N VAL A 157 17.66 0.65 5.04
CA VAL A 157 18.34 0.18 6.26
C VAL A 157 17.43 0.31 7.48
N ILE A 158 16.77 1.47 7.68
CA ILE A 158 15.87 1.67 8.83
C ILE A 158 14.72 0.66 8.78
N SER A 159 14.12 0.43 7.60
CA SER A 159 13.01 -0.52 7.47
C SER A 159 13.44 -1.99 7.64
N LEU A 160 14.69 -2.35 7.28
CA LEU A 160 15.24 -3.67 7.55
C LEU A 160 15.54 -3.87 9.05
N LEU A 161 16.04 -2.85 9.72
CA LEU A 161 16.25 -2.87 11.18
C LEU A 161 14.93 -3.02 11.92
N ASP A 162 13.89 -2.28 11.52
CA ASP A 162 12.53 -2.42 12.08
C ASP A 162 12.02 -3.87 11.95
N CYS A 163 12.14 -4.45 10.76
CA CYS A 163 11.73 -5.82 10.49
C CYS A 163 12.54 -6.84 11.30
N PHE A 164 13.87 -6.66 11.39
CA PHE A 164 14.77 -7.51 12.16
C PHE A 164 14.47 -7.44 13.65
N PHE A 165 14.27 -6.25 14.21
CA PHE A 165 13.92 -6.12 15.62
C PHE A 165 12.56 -6.73 15.96
N LYS A 166 11.56 -6.64 15.06
CA LYS A 166 10.28 -7.34 15.22
C LYS A 166 10.46 -8.85 15.25
N PHE A 167 11.30 -9.39 14.39
CA PHE A 167 11.65 -10.81 14.40
C PHE A 167 12.33 -11.23 15.72
N VAL A 168 13.32 -10.45 16.17
CA VAL A 168 14.02 -10.69 17.44
C VAL A 168 13.06 -10.61 18.63
N ALA A 169 12.15 -9.61 18.64
CA ALA A 169 11.13 -9.46 19.69
C ALA A 169 10.29 -10.73 19.84
N VAL A 170 9.86 -11.33 18.71
CA VAL A 170 9.09 -12.58 18.75
C VAL A 170 9.95 -13.75 19.23
N ALA A 171 11.21 -13.83 18.80
CA ALA A 171 12.12 -14.88 19.26
C ALA A 171 12.34 -14.83 20.80
N ILE A 172 12.40 -13.64 21.37
CA ILE A 172 12.56 -13.42 22.81
C ILE A 172 11.34 -13.94 23.60
N LEU A 173 10.12 -13.90 23.04
CA LEU A 173 8.91 -14.38 23.72
C LEU A 173 9.00 -15.86 24.14
N PHE A 174 9.79 -16.68 23.45
CA PHE A 174 9.96 -18.10 23.81
C PHE A 174 10.83 -18.31 25.05
N PHE A 175 11.51 -17.26 25.53
CA PHE A 175 12.41 -17.34 26.69
C PHE A 175 11.88 -16.61 27.93
N ILE A 176 10.72 -15.91 27.79
CA ILE A 176 10.13 -15.12 28.86
C ILE A 176 8.90 -15.83 29.42
N ASN A 177 8.81 -15.94 30.77
CA ASN A 177 7.67 -16.51 31.48
C ASN A 177 6.71 -15.41 32.00
N VAL A 178 6.31 -14.50 31.13
CA VAL A 178 5.36 -13.42 31.40
C VAL A 178 4.26 -13.46 30.33
N ASP A 179 3.23 -12.65 30.47
CA ASP A 179 2.16 -12.56 29.47
C ASP A 179 2.73 -12.15 28.10
N ASN A 180 2.82 -13.11 27.19
CA ASN A 180 3.41 -12.93 25.87
C ASN A 180 2.70 -11.86 25.04
N LEU A 181 1.38 -11.69 25.20
CA LEU A 181 0.59 -10.69 24.47
C LEU A 181 1.00 -9.26 24.86
N VAL A 182 1.15 -9.02 26.18
CA VAL A 182 1.58 -7.71 26.69
C VAL A 182 3.02 -7.44 26.28
N VAL A 183 3.93 -8.38 26.50
CA VAL A 183 5.36 -8.23 26.16
C VAL A 183 5.54 -7.94 24.67
N TYR A 184 4.85 -8.69 23.81
CA TYR A 184 4.91 -8.50 22.36
C TYR A 184 4.48 -7.09 21.95
N SER A 185 3.35 -6.62 22.46
CA SER A 185 2.82 -5.29 22.13
C SER A 185 3.76 -4.17 22.60
N VAL A 186 4.34 -4.29 23.80
CA VAL A 186 5.32 -3.33 24.33
C VAL A 186 6.60 -3.33 23.50
N PHE A 187 7.11 -4.49 23.07
CA PHE A 187 8.26 -4.54 22.17
C PHE A 187 7.99 -3.84 20.83
N LEU A 188 6.82 -4.01 20.25
CA LEU A 188 6.45 -3.31 19.02
C LEU A 188 6.42 -1.78 19.20
N ALA A 189 5.94 -1.31 20.36
CA ALA A 189 5.97 0.11 20.70
C ALA A 189 7.40 0.64 20.82
N LEU A 190 8.27 -0.10 21.54
CA LEU A 190 9.69 0.27 21.69
C LEU A 190 10.42 0.30 20.34
N ILE A 191 10.17 -0.68 19.46
CA ILE A 191 10.75 -0.73 18.11
C ILE A 191 10.33 0.49 17.29
N SER A 192 9.05 0.89 17.37
CA SER A 192 8.56 2.09 16.69
C SER A 192 9.21 3.38 17.21
N LEU A 193 9.47 3.48 18.51
CA LEU A 193 10.21 4.58 19.13
C LEU A 193 11.68 4.60 18.70
N VAL A 194 12.33 3.44 18.61
CA VAL A 194 13.69 3.32 18.05
C VAL A 194 13.71 3.78 16.60
N GLY A 195 12.75 3.38 15.78
CA GLY A 195 12.60 3.84 14.40
C GLY A 195 12.48 5.36 14.29
N LEU A 196 11.60 5.97 15.09
CA LEU A 196 11.48 7.44 15.20
C LEU A 196 12.81 8.08 15.56
N SER A 197 13.50 7.55 16.58
CA SER A 197 14.78 8.07 17.06
C SER A 197 15.86 8.03 15.97
N LEU A 198 15.95 6.92 15.23
CA LEU A 198 16.87 6.77 14.10
C LEU A 198 16.59 7.79 12.99
N TYR A 199 15.31 7.98 12.61
CA TYR A 199 14.96 9.01 11.62
C TYR A 199 15.33 10.41 12.09
N ILE A 200 15.06 10.77 13.36
CA ILE A 200 15.43 12.07 13.94
C ILE A 200 16.95 12.27 13.92
N LEU A 201 17.72 11.30 14.42
CA LEU A 201 19.17 11.40 14.54
C LEU A 201 19.84 11.52 13.17
N ILE A 202 19.46 10.67 12.21
CA ILE A 202 20.05 10.67 10.87
C ILE A 202 19.67 11.94 10.12
N SER A 203 18.38 12.32 10.14
CA SER A 203 17.91 13.50 9.41
C SER A 203 18.51 14.80 9.96
N ARG A 204 18.58 14.98 11.28
CA ARG A 204 19.18 16.17 11.89
C ARG A 204 20.69 16.29 11.63
N ARG A 205 21.40 15.16 11.48
CA ARG A 205 22.84 15.18 11.17
C ARG A 205 23.09 15.44 9.68
N LYS A 206 22.24 14.95 8.80
CA LYS A 206 22.48 14.96 7.36
C LYS A 206 21.84 16.13 6.64
N TYR A 207 20.66 16.61 7.10
CA TYR A 207 19.87 17.62 6.41
C TYR A 207 19.69 18.84 7.30
N LYS A 208 20.12 19.99 6.81
CA LYS A 208 20.08 21.27 7.56
C LYS A 208 18.66 21.74 7.85
N GLU A 209 17.74 21.50 6.93
CA GLU A 209 16.33 21.86 7.06
C GLU A 209 15.61 21.11 8.17
N CYS A 210 16.11 19.95 8.61
CA CYS A 210 15.51 19.14 9.69
C CYS A 210 15.75 19.71 11.11
N ARG A 211 15.98 21.01 11.19
CA ARG A 211 16.02 21.76 12.45
C ARG A 211 14.74 22.55 12.61
N TYR A 212 14.02 22.30 13.71
CA TYR A 212 12.77 23.00 13.98
C TYR A 212 13.01 24.48 14.21
N SER A 213 12.29 25.32 13.48
CA SER A 213 12.15 26.75 13.72
C SER A 213 10.67 27.10 13.90
N LYS A 214 10.32 28.08 14.72
CA LYS A 214 8.92 28.41 14.97
C LYS A 214 8.24 28.82 13.65
N PRO A 215 7.26 28.01 13.13
CA PRO A 215 6.65 28.32 11.85
C PRO A 215 5.74 29.53 11.99
N ASN A 216 5.98 30.55 11.18
CA ASN A 216 5.21 31.80 11.18
C ASN A 216 4.34 31.99 9.95
N ASN A 217 4.37 31.03 9.00
CA ASN A 217 3.61 31.15 7.75
C ASN A 217 2.26 30.41 7.83
N LYS A 218 1.20 31.17 8.21
CA LYS A 218 -0.19 30.66 8.29
C LYS A 218 -0.72 30.21 6.93
N GLN A 219 -0.30 30.88 5.85
CA GLN A 219 -0.72 30.55 4.50
C GLN A 219 -0.17 29.20 4.04
N LEU A 220 1.13 28.96 4.25
CA LEU A 220 1.77 27.67 3.98
C LEU A 220 1.07 26.54 4.73
N ARG A 221 0.79 26.74 6.04
CA ARG A 221 0.05 25.77 6.85
C ARG A 221 -1.30 25.43 6.26
N ASN A 222 -2.08 26.42 5.90
CA ASN A 222 -3.43 26.22 5.34
C ASN A 222 -3.36 25.51 3.97
N HIS A 223 -2.38 25.82 3.14
CA HIS A 223 -2.17 25.15 1.85
C HIS A 223 -1.79 23.68 2.06
N MET A 224 -0.89 23.36 3.01
CA MET A 224 -0.51 21.98 3.32
C MET A 224 -1.70 21.17 3.86
N LEU A 225 -2.49 21.74 4.78
CA LEU A 225 -3.67 21.09 5.33
C LEU A 225 -4.78 20.87 4.28
N SER A 226 -5.04 21.88 3.43
CA SER A 226 -6.00 21.77 2.33
C SER A 226 -5.60 20.68 1.33
N PHE A 227 -4.34 20.65 0.93
CA PHE A 227 -3.82 19.59 0.05
C PHE A 227 -3.95 18.20 0.68
N SER A 228 -3.58 18.08 1.95
CA SER A 228 -3.72 16.81 2.70
C SER A 228 -5.17 16.38 2.81
N GLY A 229 -6.10 17.30 3.09
CA GLY A 229 -7.53 17.00 3.18
C GLY A 229 -8.12 16.43 1.88
N TRP A 230 -7.79 17.02 0.73
CA TRP A 230 -8.24 16.51 -0.56
C TRP A 230 -7.58 15.17 -0.94
N THR A 231 -6.33 14.97 -0.55
CA THR A 231 -5.65 13.69 -0.76
C THR A 231 -6.20 12.60 0.18
N LEU A 232 -6.62 12.98 1.39
CA LEU A 232 -7.25 12.07 2.35
C LEU A 232 -8.58 11.53 1.83
N LEU A 233 -9.37 12.35 1.12
CA LEU A 233 -10.64 11.91 0.52
C LEU A 233 -10.45 10.66 -0.35
N ALA A 234 -9.38 10.62 -1.15
CA ALA A 234 -9.05 9.46 -1.97
C ALA A 234 -8.75 8.20 -1.14
N SER A 235 -8.00 8.37 -0.05
CA SER A 235 -7.65 7.26 0.85
C SER A 235 -8.88 6.73 1.58
N VAL A 236 -9.74 7.63 2.06
CA VAL A 236 -11.01 7.25 2.73
C VAL A 236 -11.95 6.55 1.75
N ALA A 237 -12.11 7.08 0.52
CA ALA A 237 -12.93 6.44 -0.50
C ALA A 237 -12.49 5.01 -0.80
N SER A 238 -11.18 4.78 -0.92
CA SER A 238 -10.63 3.44 -1.14
C SER A 238 -10.89 2.49 0.04
N ILE A 239 -10.68 2.96 1.28
CA ILE A 239 -10.96 2.15 2.48
C ILE A 239 -12.45 1.80 2.53
N CYS A 240 -13.33 2.79 2.34
CA CYS A 240 -14.78 2.57 2.32
C CYS A 240 -15.16 1.55 1.23
N MET A 241 -14.60 1.65 0.03
CA MET A 241 -14.84 0.70 -1.04
C MET A 241 -14.48 -0.73 -0.63
N TYR A 242 -13.30 -0.96 -0.09
CA TYR A 242 -12.87 -2.31 0.29
C TYR A 242 -13.69 -2.87 1.46
N GLN A 243 -13.87 -2.09 2.53
CA GLN A 243 -14.58 -2.52 3.74
C GLN A 243 -16.08 -2.66 3.51
N ALA A 244 -16.71 -1.69 2.84
CA ALA A 244 -18.14 -1.77 2.54
C ALA A 244 -18.48 -3.00 1.68
N ASN A 245 -17.70 -3.28 0.63
CA ASN A 245 -17.92 -4.47 -0.19
C ASN A 245 -17.66 -5.77 0.59
N THR A 246 -16.74 -5.79 1.57
CA THR A 246 -16.54 -6.93 2.47
C THR A 246 -17.78 -7.20 3.31
N ILE A 247 -18.36 -6.13 3.86
CA ILE A 247 -19.61 -6.20 4.65
C ILE A 247 -20.78 -6.67 3.78
N LEU A 248 -20.93 -6.11 2.57
CA LEU A 248 -21.99 -6.50 1.63
C LEU A 248 -21.90 -7.98 1.26
N VAL A 249 -20.70 -8.46 0.89
CA VAL A 249 -20.51 -9.89 0.57
C VAL A 249 -20.86 -10.78 1.78
N ASN A 250 -20.50 -10.37 2.98
CA ASN A 250 -20.84 -11.13 4.19
C ASN A 250 -22.35 -11.18 4.42
N ILE A 251 -23.06 -10.04 4.29
CA ILE A 251 -24.51 -9.96 4.50
C ILE A 251 -25.29 -10.79 3.50
N PHE A 252 -24.91 -10.77 2.21
CA PHE A 252 -25.66 -11.43 1.14
C PHE A 252 -25.29 -12.89 0.91
N PHE A 253 -24.01 -13.26 1.13
CA PHE A 253 -23.47 -14.58 0.77
C PHE A 253 -22.81 -15.32 1.94
N GLY A 254 -22.71 -14.68 3.10
CA GLY A 254 -22.19 -15.31 4.32
C GLY A 254 -20.65 -15.33 4.43
N PRO A 255 -20.15 -15.92 5.52
CA PRO A 255 -18.73 -15.83 5.89
C PRO A 255 -17.80 -16.65 4.97
N ILE A 256 -18.26 -17.76 4.41
CA ILE A 256 -17.44 -18.63 3.55
C ILE A 256 -17.04 -17.89 2.27
N VAL A 257 -18.01 -17.27 1.59
CA VAL A 257 -17.77 -16.48 0.37
C VAL A 257 -16.91 -15.26 0.68
N ASN A 258 -17.11 -14.66 1.85
CA ASN A 258 -16.30 -13.53 2.29
C ASN A 258 -14.84 -13.93 2.59
N ALA A 259 -14.61 -15.15 3.08
CA ALA A 259 -13.26 -15.71 3.23
C ALA A 259 -12.55 -15.84 1.87
N SER A 260 -13.22 -16.38 0.85
CA SER A 260 -12.71 -16.48 -0.53
C SER A 260 -12.35 -15.08 -1.09
N ARG A 261 -13.19 -14.07 -0.80
CA ARG A 261 -12.89 -12.68 -1.14
C ARG A 261 -11.65 -12.16 -0.40
N GLY A 262 -11.50 -12.48 0.87
CA GLY A 262 -10.34 -12.12 1.70
C GLY A 262 -9.02 -12.62 1.10
N ILE A 263 -9.00 -13.86 0.62
CA ILE A 263 -7.86 -14.47 -0.08
C ILE A 263 -7.51 -13.66 -1.34
N ALA A 264 -8.50 -13.31 -2.16
CA ALA A 264 -8.29 -12.50 -3.35
C ALA A 264 -7.73 -11.11 -3.01
N LEU A 265 -8.23 -10.43 -1.99
CA LEU A 265 -7.73 -9.13 -1.55
C LEU A 265 -6.29 -9.19 -1.03
N GLN A 266 -5.87 -10.31 -0.44
CA GLN A 266 -4.50 -10.52 -0.01
C GLN A 266 -3.53 -10.58 -1.20
N LEU A 267 -3.92 -11.22 -2.30
CA LEU A 267 -3.17 -11.19 -3.56
C LEU A 267 -3.04 -9.76 -4.11
N ASN A 268 -4.10 -8.97 -4.07
CA ASN A 268 -4.03 -7.56 -4.48
C ASN A 268 -3.02 -6.75 -3.65
N SER A 269 -2.92 -7.02 -2.35
CA SER A 269 -1.94 -6.38 -1.48
C SER A 269 -0.50 -6.72 -1.89
N ILE A 270 -0.25 -7.98 -2.28
CA ILE A 270 1.06 -8.42 -2.80
C ILE A 270 1.39 -7.70 -4.10
N LEU A 271 0.47 -7.66 -5.07
CA LEU A 271 0.65 -6.95 -6.34
C LEU A 271 0.95 -5.45 -6.12
N SER A 272 0.22 -4.83 -5.19
CA SER A 272 0.43 -3.43 -4.81
C SER A 272 1.81 -3.19 -4.19
N ALA A 273 2.36 -4.12 -3.41
CA ALA A 273 3.68 -4.01 -2.81
C ALA A 273 4.80 -4.00 -3.87
N PHE A 274 4.66 -4.80 -4.95
CA PHE A 274 5.62 -4.79 -6.06
C PHE A 274 5.68 -3.42 -6.75
N THR A 275 4.54 -2.83 -7.04
CA THR A 275 4.49 -1.51 -7.68
C THR A 275 4.93 -0.40 -6.74
N ALA A 276 4.56 -0.45 -5.46
CA ALA A 276 4.89 0.56 -4.47
C ALA A 276 6.41 0.78 -4.31
N SER A 277 7.20 -0.28 -4.38
CA SER A 277 8.66 -0.20 -4.25
C SER A 277 9.30 0.61 -5.39
N PHE A 278 8.87 0.40 -6.63
CA PHE A 278 9.30 1.20 -7.77
C PHE A 278 8.83 2.65 -7.68
N LEU A 279 7.55 2.82 -7.35
CA LEU A 279 6.91 4.12 -7.27
C LEU A 279 7.55 5.04 -6.23
N LEU A 280 8.01 4.47 -5.11
CA LEU A 280 8.72 5.21 -4.07
C LEU A 280 10.03 5.84 -4.60
N ALA A 281 10.74 5.14 -5.50
CA ALA A 281 11.97 5.65 -6.11
C ALA A 281 11.73 6.71 -7.20
N VAL A 282 10.62 6.61 -7.93
CA VAL A 282 10.33 7.46 -9.11
C VAL A 282 9.59 8.74 -8.73
N ARG A 283 8.80 8.72 -7.68
CA ARG A 283 7.96 9.84 -7.27
C ARG A 283 8.74 11.15 -7.00
N PRO A 284 9.83 11.17 -6.18
CA PRO A 284 10.56 12.42 -5.91
C PRO A 284 11.16 13.05 -7.17
N PRO A 285 11.85 12.29 -8.07
CA PRO A 285 12.33 12.84 -9.34
C PRO A 285 11.24 13.44 -10.20
N MET A 286 10.06 12.79 -10.30
CA MET A 286 8.94 13.33 -11.08
C MET A 286 8.44 14.67 -10.51
N MET A 287 8.30 14.78 -9.18
CA MET A 287 7.88 16.01 -8.52
C MET A 287 8.89 17.13 -8.70
N LYS A 288 10.19 16.83 -8.60
CA LYS A 288 11.28 17.82 -8.82
C LYS A 288 11.30 18.33 -10.26
N LEU A 289 11.23 17.42 -11.25
CA LEU A 289 11.22 17.81 -12.66
C LEU A 289 10.03 18.70 -13.00
N TYR A 290 8.87 18.43 -12.39
CA TYR A 290 7.70 19.29 -12.56
C TYR A 290 7.94 20.71 -11.96
N ALA A 291 8.49 20.77 -10.74
CA ALA A 291 8.79 22.03 -10.06
C ALA A 291 9.84 22.87 -10.82
N GLU A 292 10.85 22.21 -11.38
CA GLU A 292 11.91 22.81 -12.21
C GLU A 292 11.45 23.16 -13.64
N LYS A 293 10.18 22.84 -13.99
CA LYS A 293 9.59 23.04 -15.33
C LYS A 293 10.33 22.31 -16.47
N CYS A 294 11.09 21.26 -16.13
CA CYS A 294 11.82 20.40 -17.08
C CYS A 294 10.85 19.37 -17.72
N TYR A 295 9.87 19.85 -18.48
CA TYR A 295 8.76 19.01 -18.98
C TYR A 295 9.19 17.91 -19.94
N ASN A 296 10.23 18.12 -20.75
CA ASN A 296 10.73 17.09 -21.66
C ASN A 296 11.30 15.87 -20.91
N GLU A 297 12.11 16.11 -19.87
CA GLU A 297 12.63 15.05 -19.02
C GLU A 297 11.52 14.37 -18.20
N LEU A 298 10.56 15.16 -17.71
CA LEU A 298 9.40 14.65 -17.00
C LEU A 298 8.57 13.71 -17.87
N ASN A 299 8.27 14.10 -19.13
CA ASN A 299 7.54 13.28 -20.08
C ASN A 299 8.28 11.97 -20.39
N ARG A 300 9.61 12.05 -20.56
CA ARG A 300 10.44 10.85 -20.74
C ARG A 300 10.39 9.92 -19.53
N LEU A 301 10.56 10.46 -18.32
CA LEU A 301 10.49 9.68 -17.08
C LEU A 301 9.09 9.08 -16.87
N PHE A 302 8.02 9.82 -17.16
CA PHE A 302 6.64 9.36 -17.11
C PHE A 302 6.41 8.16 -18.05
N ASN A 303 6.86 8.27 -19.31
CA ASN A 303 6.72 7.20 -20.30
C ASN A 303 7.52 5.93 -19.90
N ILE A 304 8.74 6.10 -19.39
CA ILE A 304 9.56 4.98 -18.90
C ILE A 304 8.86 4.31 -17.72
N SER A 305 8.32 5.10 -16.79
CA SER A 305 7.66 4.56 -15.59
C SER A 305 6.37 3.80 -15.92
N ASN A 306 5.55 4.32 -16.85
CA ASN A 306 4.36 3.60 -17.31
C ASN A 306 4.72 2.27 -17.97
N LYS A 307 5.72 2.26 -18.86
CA LYS A 307 6.20 1.03 -19.52
C LYS A 307 6.72 0.02 -18.50
N PHE A 308 7.53 0.48 -17.55
CA PHE A 308 8.11 -0.40 -16.53
C PHE A 308 7.02 -1.04 -15.66
N ILE A 309 6.06 -0.24 -15.15
CA ILE A 309 4.95 -0.74 -14.33
C ILE A 309 4.11 -1.73 -15.14
N TYR A 310 3.80 -1.40 -16.39
CA TYR A 310 2.99 -2.26 -17.25
C TYR A 310 3.66 -3.63 -17.45
N TYR A 311 4.92 -3.65 -17.87
CA TYR A 311 5.62 -4.91 -18.13
C TYR A 311 5.93 -5.69 -16.86
N LEU A 312 6.23 -4.99 -15.75
CA LEU A 312 6.38 -5.63 -14.44
C LEU A 312 5.08 -6.34 -14.03
N MET A 313 3.95 -5.63 -14.13
CA MET A 313 2.66 -6.21 -13.78
C MET A 313 2.27 -7.32 -14.76
N LEU A 314 2.57 -7.20 -16.05
CA LEU A 314 2.33 -8.25 -17.02
C LEU A 314 3.11 -9.53 -16.66
N LEU A 315 4.40 -9.39 -16.33
CA LEU A 315 5.27 -10.49 -15.92
C LEU A 315 4.75 -11.22 -14.68
N ILE A 316 4.13 -10.51 -13.74
CA ILE A 316 3.61 -11.09 -12.50
C ILE A 316 2.18 -11.60 -12.70
N CYS A 317 1.28 -10.80 -13.29
CA CYS A 317 -0.14 -11.09 -13.35
C CYS A 317 -0.47 -12.24 -14.32
N VAL A 318 0.27 -12.38 -15.44
CA VAL A 318 -0.05 -13.45 -16.43
C VAL A 318 0.21 -14.84 -15.86
N PRO A 319 1.42 -15.17 -15.34
CA PRO A 319 1.64 -16.49 -14.73
C PRO A 319 0.73 -16.70 -13.51
N LEU A 320 0.53 -15.66 -12.69
CA LEU A 320 -0.35 -15.75 -11.51
C LEU A 320 -1.80 -16.10 -11.90
N ALA A 321 -2.34 -15.50 -12.97
CA ALA A 321 -3.70 -15.78 -13.43
C ALA A 321 -3.86 -17.18 -14.04
N ILE A 322 -2.84 -17.66 -14.78
CA ILE A 322 -2.85 -18.99 -15.42
C ILE A 322 -2.73 -20.08 -14.35
N GLU A 323 -1.73 -19.96 -13.47
CA GLU A 323 -1.39 -20.97 -12.46
C GLU A 323 -2.11 -20.73 -11.11
N MET A 324 -3.20 -19.98 -11.09
CA MET A 324 -3.90 -19.60 -9.85
C MET A 324 -4.35 -20.82 -9.04
N ASP A 325 -4.82 -21.87 -9.70
CA ASP A 325 -5.21 -23.12 -9.03
C ASP A 325 -4.02 -23.77 -8.31
N THR A 326 -2.89 -23.91 -9.00
CA THR A 326 -1.66 -24.48 -8.47
C THR A 326 -1.12 -23.64 -7.30
N ILE A 327 -1.11 -22.32 -7.46
CA ILE A 327 -0.58 -21.38 -6.46
C ILE A 327 -1.44 -21.39 -5.19
N LEU A 328 -2.77 -21.33 -5.32
CA LEU A 328 -3.65 -21.35 -4.14
C LEU A 328 -3.62 -22.71 -3.46
N ASN A 329 -3.53 -23.81 -4.22
CA ASN A 329 -3.37 -25.13 -3.62
C ASN A 329 -2.06 -25.27 -2.84
N LEU A 330 -0.94 -24.76 -3.39
CA LEU A 330 0.36 -24.77 -2.70
C LEU A 330 0.36 -23.88 -1.45
N TRP A 331 -0.33 -22.75 -1.50
CA TRP A 331 -0.36 -21.78 -0.40
C TRP A 331 -1.31 -22.17 0.72
N LEU A 332 -2.56 -22.59 0.37
CA LEU A 332 -3.64 -22.82 1.32
C LEU A 332 -3.92 -24.31 1.55
N ASN A 333 -3.29 -25.20 0.77
CA ASN A 333 -3.56 -26.65 0.77
C ASN A 333 -5.07 -26.97 0.62
N HIS A 334 -5.80 -26.10 -0.07
CA HIS A 334 -7.24 -26.18 -0.29
C HIS A 334 -7.61 -25.63 -1.67
N ARG A 335 -8.43 -26.40 -2.40
CA ARG A 335 -8.94 -26.01 -3.71
C ARG A 335 -10.38 -25.54 -3.57
N ASP A 336 -10.57 -24.23 -3.45
CA ASP A 336 -11.89 -23.61 -3.52
C ASP A 336 -12.05 -22.91 -4.88
N PRO A 337 -12.96 -23.40 -5.75
CA PRO A 337 -13.18 -22.81 -7.07
C PRO A 337 -13.55 -21.33 -7.01
N GLN A 338 -14.25 -20.90 -5.97
CA GLN A 338 -14.66 -19.52 -5.78
C GLN A 338 -13.47 -18.62 -5.46
N SER A 339 -12.57 -19.06 -4.58
CA SER A 339 -11.31 -18.35 -4.29
C SER A 339 -10.43 -18.20 -5.52
N ILE A 340 -10.34 -19.26 -6.36
CA ILE A 340 -9.58 -19.23 -7.61
C ILE A 340 -10.16 -18.18 -8.57
N TYR A 341 -11.47 -18.20 -8.75
CA TYR A 341 -12.16 -17.29 -9.65
C TYR A 341 -12.03 -15.83 -9.21
N PHE A 342 -12.28 -15.55 -7.92
CA PHE A 342 -12.12 -14.21 -7.34
C PHE A 342 -10.68 -13.71 -7.44
N SER A 343 -9.72 -14.59 -7.23
CA SER A 343 -8.29 -14.28 -7.33
C SER A 343 -7.88 -13.93 -8.77
N ARG A 344 -8.42 -14.57 -9.78
CA ARG A 344 -8.22 -14.19 -11.18
C ARG A 344 -8.79 -12.80 -11.49
N LEU A 345 -9.99 -12.49 -11.02
CA LEU A 345 -10.62 -11.18 -11.21
C LEU A 345 -9.85 -10.05 -10.51
N ILE A 346 -9.38 -10.29 -9.30
CA ILE A 346 -8.63 -9.27 -8.55
C ILE A 346 -7.25 -8.99 -9.17
N VAL A 347 -6.63 -9.98 -9.84
CA VAL A 347 -5.39 -9.78 -10.59
C VAL A 347 -5.62 -8.79 -11.75
N VAL A 348 -6.73 -8.91 -12.47
CA VAL A 348 -7.11 -7.95 -13.53
C VAL A 348 -7.34 -6.55 -12.95
N TYR A 349 -8.06 -6.47 -11.84
CA TYR A 349 -8.27 -5.21 -11.11
C TYR A 349 -6.95 -4.57 -10.69
N GLY A 350 -6.07 -5.33 -10.05
CA GLY A 350 -4.75 -4.86 -9.57
C GLY A 350 -3.85 -4.39 -10.71
N PHE A 351 -3.91 -5.06 -11.87
CA PHE A 351 -3.19 -4.64 -13.06
C PHE A 351 -3.61 -3.23 -13.53
N ILE A 352 -4.92 -2.99 -13.66
CA ILE A 352 -5.44 -1.68 -14.06
C ILE A 352 -5.13 -0.62 -13.00
N LEU A 353 -5.29 -0.96 -11.72
CA LEU A 353 -5.02 -0.06 -10.60
C LEU A 353 -3.56 0.43 -10.60
N ALA A 354 -2.60 -0.43 -10.93
CA ALA A 354 -1.19 -0.09 -10.97
C ALA A 354 -0.86 1.04 -11.97
N LEU A 355 -1.57 1.10 -13.10
CA LEU A 355 -1.37 2.12 -14.14
C LEU A 355 -1.79 3.54 -13.70
N ASN A 356 -2.59 3.64 -12.65
CA ASN A 356 -3.06 4.93 -12.13
C ASN A 356 -1.95 5.75 -11.44
N ASN A 357 -0.93 5.10 -10.93
CA ASN A 357 0.04 5.72 -10.03
C ASN A 357 0.91 6.82 -10.68
N PRO A 358 1.56 6.63 -11.85
CA PRO A 358 2.40 7.66 -12.45
C PRO A 358 1.59 8.93 -12.80
N ILE A 359 0.35 8.76 -13.27
CA ILE A 359 -0.56 9.87 -13.56
C ILE A 359 -0.86 10.67 -12.28
N SER A 360 -1.17 9.96 -11.20
CA SER A 360 -1.44 10.56 -9.89
C SER A 360 -0.28 11.41 -9.37
N PHE A 361 0.97 10.99 -9.60
CA PHE A 361 2.16 11.72 -9.14
C PHE A 361 2.32 13.07 -9.84
N ILE A 362 2.13 13.12 -11.16
CA ILE A 362 2.19 14.39 -11.89
C ILE A 362 1.05 15.31 -11.47
N VAL A 363 -0.17 14.78 -11.31
CA VAL A 363 -1.30 15.59 -10.84
C VAL A 363 -1.04 16.12 -9.42
N GLN A 364 -0.49 15.31 -8.53
CA GLN A 364 -0.10 15.76 -7.18
C GLN A 364 0.99 16.85 -7.24
N ALA A 365 1.94 16.75 -8.16
CA ALA A 365 2.97 17.76 -8.36
C ALA A 365 2.37 19.11 -8.78
N THR A 366 1.29 19.13 -9.58
CA THR A 366 0.58 20.39 -9.95
C THR A 366 -0.05 21.09 -8.74
N GLY A 367 -0.36 20.35 -7.66
CA GLY A 367 -1.07 20.85 -6.49
C GLY A 367 -2.58 21.06 -6.67
N LYS A 368 -3.11 20.94 -7.88
CA LYS A 368 -4.54 21.12 -8.19
C LYS A 368 -5.32 19.80 -8.00
N VAL A 369 -5.21 19.22 -6.79
CA VAL A 369 -5.77 17.89 -6.51
C VAL A 369 -7.26 17.87 -6.26
N LYS A 370 -7.90 19.01 -5.91
CA LYS A 370 -9.33 19.09 -5.59
C LYS A 370 -10.22 18.50 -6.69
N MET A 371 -10.14 19.07 -7.90
CA MET A 371 -10.93 18.63 -9.03
C MET A 371 -10.64 17.17 -9.39
N TYR A 372 -9.37 16.81 -9.39
CA TYR A 372 -8.92 15.44 -9.65
C TYR A 372 -9.51 14.44 -8.65
N SER A 373 -9.42 14.71 -7.35
CA SER A 373 -9.96 13.82 -6.32
C SER A 373 -11.48 13.63 -6.48
N ILE A 374 -12.23 14.71 -6.71
CA ILE A 374 -13.69 14.58 -6.88
C ILE A 374 -14.03 13.71 -8.10
N PHE A 375 -13.47 14.03 -9.29
CA PHE A 375 -13.81 13.31 -10.52
C PHE A 375 -13.40 11.84 -10.52
N VAL A 376 -12.31 11.51 -9.81
CA VAL A 376 -11.78 10.15 -9.75
C VAL A 376 -12.48 9.34 -8.66
N GLU A 377 -12.66 9.92 -7.46
CA GLU A 377 -13.17 9.18 -6.32
C GLU A 377 -14.69 8.96 -6.35
N VAL A 378 -15.42 9.68 -7.19
CA VAL A 378 -16.84 9.39 -7.47
C VAL A 378 -17.02 7.94 -7.91
N PHE A 379 -16.15 7.43 -8.80
CA PHE A 379 -16.24 6.03 -9.26
C PHE A 379 -15.83 5.04 -8.17
N THR A 380 -14.85 5.39 -7.34
CA THR A 380 -14.44 4.57 -6.19
C THR A 380 -15.58 4.43 -5.18
N ILE A 381 -16.25 5.54 -4.86
CA ILE A 381 -17.39 5.56 -3.92
C ILE A 381 -18.62 4.86 -4.54
N ALA A 382 -18.85 5.05 -5.84
CA ALA A 382 -19.98 4.42 -6.55
C ALA A 382 -19.89 2.89 -6.59
N CYS A 383 -18.71 2.31 -6.34
CA CYS A 383 -18.52 0.86 -6.34
C CYS A 383 -19.43 0.16 -5.32
N MET A 384 -19.56 0.69 -4.11
CA MET A 384 -20.39 0.10 -3.04
C MET A 384 -21.89 0.11 -3.39
N PRO A 385 -22.52 1.24 -3.74
CA PRO A 385 -23.95 1.23 -4.11
C PRO A 385 -24.23 0.42 -5.37
N ALA A 386 -23.32 0.40 -6.36
CA ALA A 386 -23.48 -0.43 -7.55
C ALA A 386 -23.46 -1.93 -7.20
N THR A 387 -22.52 -2.37 -6.35
CA THR A 387 -22.49 -3.75 -5.85
C THR A 387 -23.77 -4.11 -5.09
N TYR A 388 -24.25 -3.22 -4.21
CA TYR A 388 -25.49 -3.44 -3.47
C TYR A 388 -26.70 -3.63 -4.39
N ILE A 389 -26.83 -2.81 -5.44
CA ILE A 389 -27.92 -2.92 -6.42
C ILE A 389 -27.87 -4.28 -7.13
N LEU A 390 -26.68 -4.71 -7.60
CA LEU A 390 -26.52 -5.99 -8.27
C LEU A 390 -26.89 -7.18 -7.37
N PHE A 391 -26.49 -7.15 -6.09
CA PHE A 391 -26.85 -8.19 -5.13
C PHE A 391 -28.37 -8.22 -4.87
N LYS A 392 -29.03 -7.06 -4.82
CA LYS A 392 -30.49 -6.95 -4.69
C LYS A 392 -31.25 -7.52 -5.91
N ILE A 393 -30.68 -7.41 -7.10
CA ILE A 393 -31.23 -7.96 -8.35
C ILE A 393 -31.01 -9.47 -8.46
N GLY A 394 -30.15 -10.06 -7.60
CA GLY A 394 -29.88 -11.50 -7.57
C GLY A 394 -28.61 -11.96 -8.28
N TYR A 395 -27.69 -11.02 -8.61
CA TYR A 395 -26.39 -11.42 -9.12
C TYR A 395 -25.52 -12.03 -8.02
N ASP A 396 -24.61 -12.92 -8.42
CA ASP A 396 -23.71 -13.66 -7.53
C ASP A 396 -22.58 -12.78 -6.93
N ALA A 397 -21.83 -13.32 -5.98
CA ALA A 397 -20.76 -12.60 -5.28
C ALA A 397 -19.63 -12.12 -6.18
N SER A 398 -19.41 -12.74 -7.35
CA SER A 398 -18.38 -12.33 -8.32
C SER A 398 -18.66 -10.95 -8.91
N SER A 399 -19.93 -10.51 -8.91
CA SER A 399 -20.33 -9.20 -9.43
C SER A 399 -19.61 -8.05 -8.69
N THR A 400 -19.20 -8.22 -7.42
CA THR A 400 -18.40 -7.20 -6.70
C THR A 400 -17.08 -6.93 -7.41
N PHE A 401 -16.42 -7.96 -7.95
CA PHE A 401 -15.14 -7.80 -8.66
C PHE A 401 -15.33 -7.19 -10.04
N TYR A 402 -16.40 -7.53 -10.74
CA TYR A 402 -16.75 -6.89 -12.02
C TYR A 402 -17.02 -5.40 -11.82
N VAL A 403 -17.78 -5.03 -10.79
CA VAL A 403 -18.00 -3.62 -10.44
C VAL A 403 -16.68 -2.93 -10.10
N MET A 404 -15.80 -3.56 -9.32
CA MET A 404 -14.48 -3.01 -9.00
C MET A 404 -13.65 -2.78 -10.28
N ILE A 405 -13.64 -3.72 -11.22
CA ILE A 405 -12.91 -3.59 -12.50
C ILE A 405 -13.50 -2.46 -13.34
N VAL A 406 -14.82 -2.36 -13.46
CA VAL A 406 -15.48 -1.26 -14.19
C VAL A 406 -15.18 0.08 -13.53
N CYS A 407 -15.33 0.18 -12.21
CA CYS A 407 -15.07 1.41 -11.48
C CYS A 407 -13.59 1.87 -11.58
N VAL A 408 -12.62 0.94 -11.49
CA VAL A 408 -11.20 1.30 -11.65
C VAL A 408 -10.87 1.73 -13.07
N THR A 409 -11.53 1.14 -14.07
CA THR A 409 -11.35 1.50 -15.48
C THR A 409 -11.93 2.90 -15.74
N LEU A 410 -13.14 3.19 -15.27
CA LEU A 410 -13.76 4.51 -15.37
C LEU A 410 -12.94 5.56 -14.60
N SER A 411 -12.44 5.21 -13.42
CA SER A 411 -11.52 6.03 -12.64
C SER A 411 -10.23 6.33 -13.42
N HIS A 412 -9.67 5.32 -14.13
CA HIS A 412 -8.49 5.51 -14.98
C HIS A 412 -8.74 6.48 -16.14
N LEU A 413 -9.87 6.34 -16.84
CA LEU A 413 -10.26 7.26 -17.92
C LEU A 413 -10.46 8.70 -17.40
N SER A 414 -11.11 8.83 -16.24
CA SER A 414 -11.28 10.12 -15.56
C SER A 414 -9.93 10.75 -15.16
N ARG A 415 -8.97 9.92 -14.71
CA ARG A 415 -7.60 10.35 -14.41
C ARG A 415 -6.89 10.88 -15.65
N LEU A 416 -7.00 10.22 -16.80
CA LEU A 416 -6.42 10.67 -18.06
C LEU A 416 -7.04 11.99 -18.54
N TYR A 417 -8.36 12.14 -18.38
CA TYR A 417 -9.04 13.41 -18.69
C TYR A 417 -8.54 14.56 -17.82
N CYS A 418 -8.50 14.35 -16.50
CA CYS A 418 -7.97 15.37 -15.57
C CYS A 418 -6.49 15.67 -15.83
N PHE A 419 -5.68 14.64 -16.13
CA PHE A 419 -4.28 14.79 -16.46
C PHE A 419 -4.06 15.70 -17.67
N LYS A 420 -4.80 15.49 -18.76
CA LYS A 420 -4.77 16.36 -19.94
C LYS A 420 -5.06 17.83 -19.60
N LYS A 421 -6.05 18.06 -18.72
CA LYS A 421 -6.46 19.42 -18.33
C LYS A 421 -5.44 20.09 -17.40
N LEU A 422 -4.82 19.32 -16.51
CA LEU A 422 -3.90 19.84 -15.49
C LEU A 422 -2.44 19.89 -15.95
N TYR A 423 -2.09 19.06 -16.94
CA TYR A 423 -0.74 18.95 -17.50
C TYR A 423 -0.78 18.94 -19.05
N PRO A 424 -1.08 20.10 -19.71
CA PRO A 424 -1.21 20.18 -21.15
C PRO A 424 0.08 19.89 -21.94
N SER A 425 1.25 19.98 -21.28
CA SER A 425 2.56 19.72 -21.88
C SER A 425 2.79 18.26 -22.33
N TYR A 426 1.86 17.36 -22.03
CA TYR A 426 1.91 15.98 -22.46
C TYR A 426 0.79 15.66 -23.47
N ALA A 427 1.18 15.11 -24.63
CA ALA A 427 0.24 14.70 -25.65
C ALA A 427 -0.37 13.33 -25.31
N LEU A 428 -1.68 13.26 -25.00
CA LEU A 428 -2.35 11.98 -24.70
C LEU A 428 -2.28 10.99 -25.87
N ARG A 429 -2.10 11.45 -27.12
CA ARG A 429 -1.85 10.56 -28.25
C ARG A 429 -0.64 9.67 -28.01
N ASP A 430 0.42 10.19 -27.38
CA ASP A 430 1.63 9.43 -27.07
C ASP A 430 1.35 8.34 -26.06
N TYR A 431 0.45 8.59 -25.09
CA TYR A 431 0.01 7.57 -24.13
C TYR A 431 -0.73 6.43 -24.82
N PHE A 432 -1.70 6.74 -25.70
CA PHE A 432 -2.52 5.70 -26.33
C PHE A 432 -1.77 4.97 -27.44
N VAL A 433 -1.06 5.68 -28.31
CA VAL A 433 -0.41 5.08 -29.49
C VAL A 433 0.94 4.46 -29.14
N PHE A 434 1.83 5.23 -28.50
CA PHE A 434 3.20 4.78 -28.28
C PHE A 434 3.39 3.95 -27.01
N PHE A 435 2.49 4.05 -26.05
CA PHE A 435 2.53 3.22 -24.86
C PHE A 435 1.45 2.13 -24.90
N LEU A 436 0.16 2.47 -24.78
CA LEU A 436 -0.91 1.50 -24.58
C LEU A 436 -1.08 0.57 -25.80
N GLY A 437 -1.06 1.10 -27.02
CA GLY A 437 -1.24 0.30 -28.24
C GLY A 437 -0.14 -0.78 -28.38
N ARG A 438 1.13 -0.39 -28.19
CA ARG A 438 2.25 -1.34 -28.21
C ARG A 438 2.21 -2.33 -27.05
N ALA A 439 1.84 -1.84 -25.89
CA ALA A 439 1.74 -2.65 -24.67
C ALA A 439 0.66 -3.73 -24.79
N VAL A 440 -0.49 -3.40 -25.37
CA VAL A 440 -1.59 -4.38 -25.64
C VAL A 440 -1.14 -5.44 -26.63
N ILE A 441 -0.46 -5.08 -27.72
CA ILE A 441 0.04 -6.05 -28.70
C ILE A 441 0.99 -7.06 -28.01
N ILE A 442 1.93 -6.55 -27.21
CA ILE A 442 2.87 -7.41 -26.48
C ILE A 442 2.12 -8.29 -25.48
N SER A 443 1.09 -7.75 -24.81
CA SER A 443 0.29 -8.54 -23.85
C SER A 443 -0.45 -9.68 -24.52
N VAL A 444 -1.04 -9.45 -25.68
CA VAL A 444 -1.71 -10.52 -26.44
C VAL A 444 -0.71 -11.61 -26.80
N LEU A 445 0.49 -11.27 -27.28
CA LEU A 445 1.54 -12.24 -27.57
C LEU A 445 1.98 -13.01 -26.31
N VAL A 446 2.26 -12.31 -25.21
CA VAL A 446 2.69 -12.96 -23.96
C VAL A 446 1.62 -13.89 -23.42
N VAL A 447 0.37 -13.46 -23.38
CA VAL A 447 -0.75 -14.30 -22.91
C VAL A 447 -0.93 -15.52 -23.81
N SER A 448 -0.93 -15.34 -25.14
CA SER A 448 -1.09 -16.45 -26.09
C SER A 448 0.03 -17.50 -25.96
N VAL A 449 1.29 -17.03 -25.84
CA VAL A 449 2.45 -17.92 -25.66
C VAL A 449 2.36 -18.64 -24.29
N SER A 450 2.01 -17.92 -23.23
CA SER A 450 1.90 -18.50 -21.88
C SER A 450 0.81 -19.55 -21.80
N VAL A 451 -0.36 -19.29 -22.39
CA VAL A 451 -1.47 -20.26 -22.48
C VAL A 451 -1.08 -21.49 -23.31
N PHE A 452 -0.39 -21.28 -24.43
CA PHE A 452 0.12 -22.37 -25.26
C PHE A 452 1.12 -23.25 -24.49
N ILE A 453 2.10 -22.65 -23.80
CA ILE A 453 3.06 -23.40 -22.97
C ILE A 453 2.34 -24.19 -21.88
N HIS A 454 1.40 -23.55 -21.17
CA HIS A 454 0.63 -24.21 -20.12
C HIS A 454 -0.17 -25.42 -20.66
N SER A 455 -0.79 -25.30 -21.84
CA SER A 455 -1.52 -26.41 -22.47
C SER A 455 -0.60 -27.59 -22.84
N GLN A 456 0.62 -27.33 -23.28
CA GLN A 456 1.61 -28.37 -23.59
C GLN A 456 2.09 -29.09 -22.33
N ILE A 457 2.40 -28.34 -21.26
CA ILE A 457 2.84 -28.91 -19.96
C ILE A 457 1.75 -29.79 -19.36
N THR A 458 0.50 -29.35 -19.39
CA THR A 458 -0.64 -30.11 -18.88
C THR A 458 -0.89 -31.38 -19.70
N SER A 459 -0.74 -31.33 -21.01
CA SER A 459 -0.86 -32.51 -21.86
C SER A 459 0.27 -33.54 -21.64
N LEU A 460 1.50 -33.06 -21.46
CA LEU A 460 2.65 -33.92 -21.12
C LEU A 460 2.51 -34.58 -19.75
N SER A 461 2.00 -33.88 -18.75
CA SER A 461 1.75 -34.45 -17.42
C SER A 461 0.65 -35.53 -17.46
N LEU A 462 -0.39 -35.36 -18.27
CA LEU A 462 -1.44 -36.36 -18.48
C LEU A 462 -0.90 -37.60 -19.19
N ILE A 463 0.02 -37.46 -20.14
CA ILE A 463 0.67 -38.60 -20.84
C ILE A 463 1.51 -39.40 -19.84
N HIS A 464 2.28 -38.74 -18.98
CA HIS A 464 3.08 -39.43 -17.95
C HIS A 464 2.24 -40.12 -16.85
N ILE A 465 1.05 -39.63 -16.57
CA ILE A 465 0.12 -40.27 -15.61
C ILE A 465 -0.60 -41.46 -16.25
N SER A 466 -0.80 -41.44 -17.57
CA SER A 466 -1.49 -42.52 -18.31
C SER A 466 -0.58 -43.67 -18.75
N GLU A 467 0.75 -43.55 -18.68
CA GLU A 467 1.64 -44.68 -18.89
C GLU A 467 1.80 -45.47 -17.58
N PRO A 468 1.15 -46.67 -17.46
CA PRO A 468 1.45 -47.54 -16.36
C PRO A 468 2.92 -48.02 -16.52
N THR A 469 3.73 -47.79 -15.50
CA THR A 469 5.06 -48.39 -15.40
C THR A 469 4.97 -49.88 -15.78
N ARG A 470 5.30 -50.23 -17.01
CA ARG A 470 5.68 -51.60 -17.38
C ARG A 470 6.96 -51.92 -16.60
N ARG A 471 6.81 -52.42 -15.41
CA ARG A 471 7.83 -53.24 -14.78
C ARG A 471 7.93 -54.52 -15.62
N THR A 472 8.92 -54.62 -16.45
CA THR A 472 9.41 -55.91 -17.00
C THR A 472 9.94 -56.72 -15.85
N PRO A 473 9.73 -58.06 -15.85
CA PRO A 473 10.05 -58.98 -14.81
C PRO A 473 11.55 -59.10 -14.50
#